data_1ec1d5cf4d24179e9a7fd996e7ffdfab
#
_entry.id   1ec1d5cf4d24179e9a7fd996e7ffdfab
#
_cell.length_a   1.000
_cell.length_b   1.000
_cell.length_c   1.000
_cell.angle_alpha   90.00
_cell.angle_beta   90.00
_cell.angle_gamma   90.00
#
_symmetry.space_group_name_H-M   'P 1'
#
loop_
_entity.id
_entity.type
_entity.pdbx_description
1 polymer ?
#
loop_
_entity_poly.entity_id
_entity_poly.type
_entity_poly.pdbx_seq_one_letter_code
_entity_poly.pdbx_strand_id
1 'polypeptide(L)'
;QAFADHPLISTPKVRPGAKHAWHQYCLSTESPDELVAHLDQHGIDARRYYVTPCHQQNVFAKHPQHGQVLPVTATLSSSLVAIPVMHELRDDEIERIIAAVMSFSVLQH
;
A
#
# COMPACT_ATOMS: atom_id res chain seq x y z
N GLN A 1 -8.16 5.46 10.76
CA GLN A 1 -9.23 6.49 10.80
C GLN A 1 -8.79 7.82 10.19
N ALA A 2 -7.49 8.17 10.32
CA ALA A 2 -6.97 9.44 9.78
C ALA A 2 -7.17 9.59 8.27
N PHE A 3 -7.26 8.48 7.53
CA PHE A 3 -7.39 8.49 6.06
C PHE A 3 -8.81 8.15 5.58
N ALA A 4 -9.78 8.03 6.47
CA ALA A 4 -11.12 7.52 6.14
C ALA A 4 -11.81 8.30 5.03
N ASP A 5 -11.58 9.61 4.98
CA ASP A 5 -12.23 10.49 4.01
C ASP A 5 -11.33 10.90 2.84
N HIS A 6 -10.17 10.24 2.68
CA HIS A 6 -9.27 10.58 1.57
C HIS A 6 -9.84 10.09 0.25
N PRO A 7 -10.00 10.98 -0.77
CA PRO A 7 -10.68 10.61 -2.01
C PRO A 7 -9.93 9.62 -2.89
N LEU A 8 -8.60 9.54 -2.75
CA LEU A 8 -7.74 8.72 -3.62
C LEU A 8 -7.15 7.49 -2.93
N ILE A 9 -7.42 7.32 -1.64
CA ILE A 9 -6.76 6.29 -0.82
C ILE A 9 -7.80 5.54 -0.01
N SER A 10 -7.73 4.22 -0.05
CA SER A 10 -8.50 3.34 0.81
C SER A 10 -7.60 2.68 1.85
N THR A 11 -8.13 2.47 3.02
CA THR A 11 -7.42 1.82 4.13
C THR A 11 -7.87 0.37 4.29
N PRO A 12 -7.02 -0.49 4.91
CA PRO A 12 -7.45 -1.85 5.21
C PRO A 12 -8.57 -1.85 6.23
N LYS A 13 -9.49 -2.80 6.07
CA LYS A 13 -10.63 -2.98 6.98
C LYS A 13 -10.38 -4.17 7.89
N VAL A 14 -10.59 -3.98 9.18
CA VAL A 14 -10.51 -5.06 10.16
C VAL A 14 -11.89 -5.71 10.26
N ARG A 15 -11.93 -7.04 10.10
CA ARG A 15 -13.17 -7.81 10.20
C ARG A 15 -13.71 -7.73 11.63
N PRO A 16 -15.04 -7.62 11.83
CA PRO A 16 -15.62 -7.62 13.17
C PRO A 16 -15.17 -8.84 13.99
N GLY A 17 -14.79 -8.60 15.24
CA GLY A 17 -14.28 -9.65 16.14
C GLY A 17 -12.81 -10.01 15.95
N ALA A 18 -12.13 -9.46 14.96
CA ALA A 18 -10.71 -9.68 14.70
C ALA A 18 -9.88 -8.49 15.21
N LYS A 19 -8.65 -8.78 15.64
CA LYS A 19 -7.65 -7.77 15.98
C LYS A 19 -6.46 -7.93 15.05
N HIS A 20 -6.15 -6.90 14.29
CA HIS A 20 -5.06 -6.93 13.32
C HIS A 20 -3.71 -6.79 14.02
N ALA A 21 -2.73 -7.59 13.61
CA ALA A 21 -1.37 -7.55 14.17
C ALA A 21 -0.50 -6.44 13.56
N TRP A 22 -0.92 -5.87 12.42
CA TRP A 22 -0.24 -4.77 11.71
C TRP A 22 1.24 -5.05 11.44
N HIS A 23 1.52 -6.21 10.87
CA HIS A 23 2.87 -6.50 10.34
C HIS A 23 3.23 -5.53 9.22
N GLN A 24 2.24 -5.24 8.37
CA GLN A 24 2.34 -4.22 7.32
C GLN A 24 1.05 -3.40 7.35
N TYR A 25 1.15 -2.10 7.05
CA TYR A 25 -0.01 -1.25 6.86
C TYR A 25 -0.03 -0.81 5.40
N CYS A 26 -0.96 -1.34 4.62
CA CYS A 26 -1.04 -1.10 3.19
C CYS A 26 -2.23 -0.21 2.86
N LEU A 27 -1.94 0.88 2.16
CA LEU A 27 -2.95 1.75 1.57
C LEU A 27 -3.24 1.29 0.15
N SER A 28 -4.47 1.44 -0.30
CA SER A 28 -4.87 1.12 -1.67
C SER A 28 -5.17 2.41 -2.44
N THR A 29 -4.64 2.53 -3.64
CA THR A 29 -4.86 3.67 -4.51
C THR A 29 -4.74 3.26 -5.98
N GLU A 30 -5.39 4.00 -6.87
CA GLU A 30 -5.23 3.80 -8.32
C GLU A 30 -3.90 4.32 -8.85
N SER A 31 -3.17 5.11 -8.05
CA SER A 31 -1.90 5.74 -8.44
C SER A 31 -0.79 5.40 -7.44
N PRO A 32 -0.44 4.09 -7.28
CA PRO A 32 0.50 3.68 -6.23
C PRO A 32 1.92 4.21 -6.44
N ASP A 33 2.42 4.25 -7.66
CA ASP A 33 3.78 4.74 -7.93
C ASP A 33 3.89 6.24 -7.64
N GLU A 34 2.83 7.00 -7.94
CA GLU A 34 2.78 8.43 -7.64
C GLU A 34 2.72 8.66 -6.12
N LEU A 35 2.00 7.83 -5.39
CA LEU A 35 1.96 7.91 -3.94
C LEU A 35 3.34 7.60 -3.34
N VAL A 36 4.03 6.57 -3.82
CA VAL A 36 5.39 6.25 -3.37
C VAL A 36 6.33 7.43 -3.62
N ALA A 37 6.29 8.02 -4.80
CA ALA A 37 7.12 9.19 -5.14
C ALA A 37 6.80 10.39 -4.25
N HIS A 38 5.51 10.64 -4.00
CA HIS A 38 5.06 11.72 -3.13
C HIS A 38 5.58 11.55 -1.70
N LEU A 39 5.47 10.35 -1.15
CA LEU A 39 5.94 10.04 0.19
C LEU A 39 7.47 10.12 0.29
N ASP A 40 8.18 9.68 -0.75
CA ASP A 40 9.63 9.80 -0.81
C ASP A 40 10.07 11.26 -0.75
N GLN A 41 9.38 12.17 -1.43
CA GLN A 41 9.64 13.61 -1.35
C GLN A 41 9.47 14.16 0.08
N HIS A 42 8.66 13.52 0.89
CA HIS A 42 8.45 13.87 2.29
C HIS A 42 9.37 13.11 3.26
N GLY A 43 10.34 12.35 2.72
CA GLY A 43 11.25 11.56 3.53
C GLY A 43 10.65 10.30 4.14
N ILE A 44 9.56 9.80 3.57
CA ILE A 44 8.85 8.61 4.06
C ILE A 44 9.12 7.45 3.11
N ASP A 45 9.68 6.35 3.65
CA ASP A 45 10.00 5.16 2.89
C ASP A 45 8.77 4.27 2.72
N ALA A 46 8.07 4.46 1.61
CA ALA A 46 6.92 3.63 1.24
C ALA A 46 7.34 2.55 0.26
N ARG A 47 6.71 1.39 0.33
CA ARG A 47 7.09 0.20 -0.44
C ARG A 47 5.89 -0.39 -1.19
N ARG A 48 6.19 -0.99 -2.34
CA ARG A 48 5.22 -1.76 -3.13
C ARG A 48 5.41 -3.25 -2.81
N TYR A 49 4.66 -3.79 -1.82
CA TYR A 49 4.64 -5.22 -1.45
C TYR A 49 3.37 -5.87 -1.99
N TYR A 50 3.35 -6.59 -3.06
CA TYR A 50 4.46 -6.80 -4.01
C TYR A 50 3.92 -6.59 -5.41
N VAL A 51 4.71 -5.97 -6.29
CA VAL A 51 4.26 -5.67 -7.66
C VAL A 51 4.01 -6.93 -8.46
N THR A 52 4.85 -7.95 -8.28
CA THR A 52 4.71 -9.23 -8.98
C THR A 52 4.23 -10.31 -8.03
N PRO A 53 2.99 -10.80 -8.18
CA PRO A 53 2.46 -11.88 -7.35
C PRO A 53 3.28 -13.17 -7.46
N CYS A 54 3.19 -14.00 -6.44
CA CYS A 54 3.99 -15.24 -6.36
C CYS A 54 3.87 -16.11 -7.60
N HIS A 55 2.64 -16.32 -8.10
CA HIS A 55 2.40 -17.19 -9.25
C HIS A 55 2.97 -16.62 -10.56
N GLN A 56 3.27 -15.32 -10.62
CA GLN A 56 3.84 -14.65 -11.78
C GLN A 56 5.35 -14.43 -11.67
N GLN A 57 5.98 -14.89 -10.58
CA GLN A 57 7.44 -14.80 -10.42
C GLN A 57 8.15 -15.66 -11.47
N ASN A 58 9.28 -15.17 -11.96
CA ASN A 58 10.04 -15.86 -13.01
C ASN A 58 10.48 -17.29 -12.61
N VAL A 59 10.70 -17.51 -11.32
CA VAL A 59 11.06 -18.84 -10.80
C VAL A 59 9.96 -19.87 -11.09
N PHE A 60 8.70 -19.44 -11.24
CA PHE A 60 7.57 -20.30 -11.55
C PHE A 60 7.15 -20.27 -13.03
N ALA A 61 8.00 -19.75 -13.92
CA ALA A 61 7.62 -19.55 -15.34
C ALA A 61 7.14 -20.84 -16.03
N LYS A 62 7.64 -22.01 -15.59
CA LYS A 62 7.25 -23.32 -16.14
C LYS A 62 6.14 -24.01 -15.34
N HIS A 63 5.67 -23.39 -14.25
CA HIS A 63 4.61 -23.97 -13.43
C HIS A 63 3.25 -23.79 -14.12
N PRO A 64 2.36 -24.83 -14.09
CA PRO A 64 1.05 -24.74 -14.75
C PRO A 64 0.18 -23.56 -14.33
N GLN A 65 0.35 -23.06 -13.12
CA GLN A 65 -0.41 -21.94 -12.58
C GLN A 65 0.21 -20.56 -12.87
N HIS A 66 1.34 -20.50 -13.55
CA HIS A 66 2.04 -19.23 -13.79
C HIS A 66 1.17 -18.20 -14.50
N GLY A 67 0.41 -18.63 -15.52
CA GLY A 67 -0.49 -17.76 -16.28
C GLY A 67 -1.91 -17.68 -15.72
N GLN A 68 -2.17 -18.24 -14.54
CA GLN A 68 -3.52 -18.25 -13.97
C GLN A 68 -3.99 -16.83 -13.66
N VAL A 69 -5.26 -16.54 -13.99
CA VAL A 69 -5.87 -15.24 -13.69
C VAL A 69 -6.42 -15.27 -12.27
N LEU A 70 -5.88 -14.41 -11.41
CA LEU A 70 -6.35 -14.22 -10.03
C LEU A 70 -6.75 -12.74 -9.87
N PRO A 71 -8.05 -12.42 -10.08
CA PRO A 71 -8.46 -11.01 -10.20
C PRO A 71 -8.22 -10.18 -8.96
N VAL A 72 -8.49 -10.72 -7.78
CA VAL A 72 -8.25 -9.99 -6.51
C VAL A 72 -6.76 -9.74 -6.31
N THR A 73 -5.92 -10.77 -6.53
CA THR A 73 -4.46 -10.64 -6.43
C THR A 73 -3.93 -9.60 -7.42
N ALA A 74 -4.42 -9.63 -8.66
CA ALA A 74 -4.02 -8.67 -9.68
C ALA A 74 -4.38 -7.23 -9.28
N THR A 75 -5.59 -7.01 -8.76
CA THR A 75 -6.03 -5.70 -8.29
C THR A 75 -5.16 -5.22 -7.13
N LEU A 76 -4.91 -6.07 -6.14
CA LEU A 76 -4.10 -5.70 -4.98
C LEU A 76 -2.65 -5.41 -5.36
N SER A 77 -2.03 -6.25 -6.19
CA SER A 77 -0.64 -6.02 -6.60
C SER A 77 -0.45 -4.74 -7.42
N SER A 78 -1.50 -4.25 -8.06
CA SER A 78 -1.46 -3.01 -8.83
C SER A 78 -1.85 -1.76 -8.02
N SER A 79 -2.28 -1.89 -6.77
CA SER A 79 -2.85 -0.78 -6.02
C SER A 79 -2.27 -0.57 -4.62
N LEU A 80 -1.58 -1.55 -4.03
CA LEU A 80 -1.14 -1.47 -2.64
C LEU A 80 0.20 -0.73 -2.49
N VAL A 81 0.25 0.12 -1.45
CA VAL A 81 1.45 0.82 -1.00
C VAL A 81 1.56 0.64 0.50
N ALA A 82 2.67 0.07 0.98
CA ALA A 82 2.92 -0.09 2.40
C ALA A 82 3.61 1.15 2.95
N ILE A 83 3.10 1.68 4.06
CA ILE A 83 3.72 2.77 4.81
C ILE A 83 4.47 2.21 6.03
N PRO A 84 5.41 2.99 6.62
CA PRO A 84 6.21 2.48 7.73
C PRO A 84 5.37 2.08 8.95
N VAL A 85 5.70 0.92 9.53
CA VAL A 85 5.11 0.41 10.77
C VAL A 85 6.23 -0.15 11.63
N MET A 86 6.46 0.44 12.80
CA MET A 86 7.43 -0.07 13.78
C MET A 86 7.08 0.47 15.17
N HIS A 87 7.51 -0.24 16.22
CA HIS A 87 7.22 0.15 17.60
C HIS A 87 7.89 1.46 18.01
N GLU A 88 9.01 1.77 17.40
CA GLU A 88 9.84 2.92 17.76
C GLU A 88 9.40 4.24 17.11
N LEU A 89 8.32 4.23 16.30
CA LEU A 89 7.80 5.46 15.70
C LEU A 89 7.29 6.40 16.80
N ARG A 90 7.83 7.63 16.80
CA ARG A 90 7.37 8.68 17.70
C ARG A 90 6.07 9.28 17.18
N ASP A 91 5.30 9.92 18.06
CA ASP A 91 4.04 10.55 17.68
C ASP A 91 4.23 11.61 16.60
N ASP A 92 5.31 12.40 16.65
CA ASP A 92 5.61 13.39 15.61
C ASP A 92 5.91 12.75 14.25
N GLU A 93 6.55 11.59 14.25
CA GLU A 93 6.81 10.84 13.02
C GLU A 93 5.50 10.27 12.43
N ILE A 94 4.62 9.76 13.27
CA ILE A 94 3.29 9.28 12.85
C ILE A 94 2.49 10.44 12.26
N GLU A 95 2.49 11.61 12.90
CA GLU A 95 1.81 12.79 12.40
C GLU A 95 2.37 13.25 11.04
N ARG A 96 3.69 13.18 10.85
CA ARG A 96 4.31 13.49 9.55
C ARG A 96 3.84 12.53 8.45
N ILE A 97 3.77 11.24 8.76
CA ILE A 97 3.27 10.24 7.80
C ILE A 97 1.82 10.54 7.43
N ILE A 98 0.98 10.79 8.43
CA ILE A 98 -0.43 11.12 8.22
C ILE A 98 -0.57 12.38 7.36
N ALA A 99 0.17 13.43 7.69
CA ALA A 99 0.10 14.70 6.94
C ALA A 99 0.55 14.51 5.49
N ALA A 100 1.62 13.75 5.26
CA ALA A 100 2.13 13.49 3.92
C ALA A 100 1.13 12.69 3.07
N VAL A 101 0.52 11.67 3.65
CA VAL A 101 -0.51 10.86 2.97
C VAL A 101 -1.74 11.73 2.66
N MET A 102 -2.19 12.52 3.62
CA MET A 102 -3.38 13.37 3.43
C MET A 102 -3.16 14.45 2.38
N SER A 103 -1.92 14.90 2.17
CA SER A 103 -1.60 15.90 1.15
C SER A 103 -1.45 15.31 -0.25
N PHE A 104 -1.52 13.99 -0.40
CA PHE A 104 -1.38 13.35 -1.70
C PHE A 104 -2.52 13.72 -2.63
N SER A 105 -2.17 14.16 -3.82
CA SER A 105 -3.10 14.41 -4.90
C SER A 105 -2.45 14.04 -6.23
N VAL A 106 -3.26 13.58 -7.18
CA VAL A 106 -2.78 13.34 -8.53
C VAL A 106 -2.90 14.65 -9.29
N LEU A 107 -1.77 15.12 -9.83
CA LEU A 107 -1.79 16.29 -10.69
C LEU A 107 -2.48 15.92 -12.00
N GLN A 108 -3.61 16.56 -12.25
CA GLN A 108 -4.30 16.44 -13.54
C GLN A 108 -3.68 17.43 -14.51
N HIS A 109 -3.06 16.89 -15.54
CA HIS A 109 -2.53 17.68 -16.63
C HIS A 109 -3.41 17.53 -17.86
#